data_d93d3727a0d049b9eef4b229ac5ba361
#
_entry.id   d93d3727a0d049b9eef4b229ac5ba361
#
_cell.length_a   1.000
_cell.length_b   1.000
_cell.length_c   1.000
_cell.angle_alpha   90.00
_cell.angle_beta   90.00
_cell.angle_gamma   90.00
#
_symmetry.space_group_name_H-M   'P 1'
#
loop_
_entity.id
_entity.type
_entity.pdbx_description
1 polymer ?
#
loop_
_entity_poly.entity_id
_entity_poly.type
_entity_poly.pdbx_seq_one_letter_code
_entity_poly.pdbx_strand_id
1 'polypeptide(L)'
;MKSARPAIAGLCLANLFLVAPMTTAEAHPVTVKSCDREITFDAPPQRAASNDVNLTEMMLVLGLTDSMVGYTGISGWNKLDEAMREGVAELPELSERYPSREVLIGADLDFWFAGWNYGMRVGGEVTPQALAPFGVAVYELTESCIHIMERKRIAIDDMFNDIRNLAAIFGVDARAEALIGDWQSELDAIAQEITRGEPLRVFVYDSGEDTPFTAGRYAMPTAMIEAAGGRNIMDDVETSWTRVAWEPVVERDPQVIIIVNYGEVTAEEKIAFLRGNPGLAEMDAVVNDRFVVLDYVEATPGPRNIAAIRTLAEAFHGIDLAAITGAAE
;
A
#
# COMPACT_ATOMS: atom_id res chain seq x y z
N MET A 1 -11.11 83.68 -32.88
CA MET A 1 -10.27 82.88 -31.97
C MET A 1 -11.19 81.89 -31.29
N LYS A 2 -11.18 80.59 -31.72
CA LYS A 2 -11.99 79.50 -31.16
C LYS A 2 -11.07 78.53 -30.41
N SER A 3 -11.24 78.42 -29.09
CA SER A 3 -10.47 77.55 -28.25
C SER A 3 -11.07 76.12 -28.29
N ALA A 4 -10.28 75.15 -28.66
CA ALA A 4 -10.62 73.73 -28.62
C ALA A 4 -10.26 73.13 -27.22
N ARG A 5 -11.21 72.46 -26.59
CA ARG A 5 -10.99 71.65 -25.37
C ARG A 5 -10.67 70.21 -25.76
N PRO A 6 -9.67 69.54 -25.14
CA PRO A 6 -9.45 68.12 -25.39
C PRO A 6 -10.44 67.28 -24.50
N ALA A 7 -10.98 66.22 -25.12
CA ALA A 7 -11.78 65.21 -24.46
C ALA A 7 -10.83 64.16 -23.82
N ILE A 8 -11.00 63.91 -22.54
CA ILE A 8 -10.31 62.82 -21.79
C ILE A 8 -11.15 61.56 -21.95
N ALA A 9 -10.65 60.58 -22.66
CA ALA A 9 -11.23 59.24 -22.73
C ALA A 9 -10.79 58.45 -21.48
N GLY A 10 -11.76 58.17 -20.61
CA GLY A 10 -11.55 57.29 -19.45
C GLY A 10 -11.52 55.83 -19.87
N LEU A 11 -10.36 55.18 -19.62
CA LEU A 11 -10.14 53.75 -19.84
C LEU A 11 -10.69 52.97 -18.61
N CYS A 12 -11.87 52.35 -18.72
CA CYS A 12 -12.40 51.43 -17.70
C CYS A 12 -11.63 50.10 -17.81
N LEU A 13 -10.70 49.81 -16.89
CA LEU A 13 -10.14 48.47 -16.71
C LEU A 13 -11.20 47.62 -16.00
N ALA A 14 -11.79 46.69 -16.75
CA ALA A 14 -12.61 45.62 -16.18
C ALA A 14 -11.67 44.55 -15.57
N ASN A 15 -11.60 44.47 -14.25
CA ASN A 15 -10.97 43.38 -13.53
C ASN A 15 -11.84 42.13 -13.67
N LEU A 16 -11.43 41.19 -14.52
CA LEU A 16 -11.99 39.85 -14.58
C LEU A 16 -11.45 39.05 -13.37
N PHE A 17 -12.25 38.93 -12.33
CA PHE A 17 -11.97 37.98 -11.25
C PHE A 17 -12.19 36.58 -11.79
N LEU A 18 -11.09 35.84 -12.00
CA LEU A 18 -11.12 34.39 -12.22
C LEU A 18 -11.55 33.74 -10.88
N VAL A 19 -12.83 33.36 -10.79
CA VAL A 19 -13.31 32.48 -9.72
C VAL A 19 -12.84 31.07 -10.07
N ALA A 20 -11.78 30.59 -9.43
CA ALA A 20 -11.41 29.20 -9.48
C ALA A 20 -12.57 28.36 -8.91
N PRO A 21 -12.93 27.23 -9.55
CA PRO A 21 -13.92 26.35 -8.97
C PRO A 21 -13.40 25.83 -7.62
N MET A 22 -14.04 26.21 -6.52
CA MET A 22 -13.89 25.53 -5.24
C MET A 22 -14.45 24.13 -5.43
N THR A 23 -13.57 23.12 -5.49
CA THR A 23 -13.97 21.74 -5.32
C THR A 23 -14.57 21.62 -3.92
N THR A 24 -15.87 21.38 -3.84
CA THR A 24 -16.56 21.12 -2.58
C THR A 24 -15.99 19.81 -2.02
N ALA A 25 -15.30 19.86 -0.89
CA ALA A 25 -15.07 18.67 -0.08
C ALA A 25 -16.45 18.02 0.17
N GLU A 26 -16.55 16.70 0.00
CA GLU A 26 -17.79 16.01 0.31
C GLU A 26 -18.17 16.29 1.77
N ALA A 27 -19.38 16.79 1.94
CA ALA A 27 -19.85 17.21 3.26
C ALA A 27 -20.22 15.96 4.07
N HIS A 28 -19.66 15.79 5.26
CA HIS A 28 -20.10 14.79 6.23
C HIS A 28 -21.61 14.91 6.52
N PRO A 29 -22.32 13.83 6.81
CA PRO A 29 -21.81 12.48 7.11
C PRO A 29 -21.37 11.70 5.85
N VAL A 30 -20.33 10.89 5.99
CA VAL A 30 -19.85 9.98 4.95
C VAL A 30 -19.96 8.53 5.43
N THR A 31 -20.39 7.63 4.54
CA THR A 31 -20.46 6.19 4.83
C THR A 31 -19.51 5.44 3.90
N VAL A 32 -18.61 4.63 4.46
CA VAL A 32 -17.67 3.80 3.72
C VAL A 32 -17.89 2.33 4.04
N LYS A 33 -17.53 1.47 3.08
CA LYS A 33 -17.50 0.03 3.30
C LYS A 33 -16.15 -0.39 3.87
N SER A 34 -16.15 -1.14 4.96
CA SER A 34 -14.98 -1.71 5.63
C SER A 34 -15.21 -3.20 5.79
N CYS A 35 -14.57 -4.03 4.98
CA CYS A 35 -14.81 -5.46 4.87
C CYS A 35 -16.31 -5.80 4.66
N ASP A 36 -16.94 -6.45 5.64
CA ASP A 36 -18.35 -6.83 5.64
C ASP A 36 -19.29 -5.81 6.33
N ARG A 37 -18.73 -4.65 6.77
CA ARG A 37 -19.44 -3.60 7.50
C ARG A 37 -19.54 -2.32 6.69
N GLU A 38 -20.55 -1.50 7.03
CA GLU A 38 -20.62 -0.09 6.68
C GLU A 38 -20.33 0.75 7.92
N ILE A 39 -19.53 1.80 7.77
CA ILE A 39 -19.17 2.72 8.85
C ILE A 39 -19.53 4.12 8.41
N THR A 40 -20.30 4.82 9.24
CA THR A 40 -20.66 6.22 9.00
C THR A 40 -19.87 7.14 9.94
N PHE A 41 -19.31 8.19 9.35
CA PHE A 41 -18.57 9.25 10.04
C PHE A 41 -19.38 10.54 9.92
N ASP A 42 -19.81 11.10 11.05
CA ASP A 42 -20.54 12.37 11.10
C ASP A 42 -19.60 13.59 10.91
N ALA A 43 -18.32 13.41 11.17
CA ALA A 43 -17.26 14.37 10.98
C ALA A 43 -15.90 13.65 10.76
N PRO A 44 -14.88 14.32 10.16
CA PRO A 44 -13.54 13.76 10.06
C PRO A 44 -12.95 13.43 11.43
N PRO A 45 -12.32 12.24 11.59
CA PRO A 45 -11.60 11.90 12.83
C PRO A 45 -10.49 12.90 13.15
N GLN A 46 -10.25 13.12 14.44
CA GLN A 46 -9.25 14.09 14.93
C GLN A 46 -8.14 13.42 15.73
N ARG A 47 -8.31 12.16 16.10
CA ARG A 47 -7.37 11.39 16.92
C ARG A 47 -7.15 10.01 16.35
N ALA A 48 -6.60 10.00 15.12
CA ALA A 48 -6.38 8.79 14.35
C ALA A 48 -5.05 8.12 14.73
N ALA A 49 -5.01 6.80 14.57
CA ALA A 49 -3.78 6.04 14.51
C ALA A 49 -3.87 4.93 13.46
N SER A 50 -2.72 4.46 13.00
CA SER A 50 -2.58 3.37 12.05
C SER A 50 -1.68 2.27 12.59
N ASN A 51 -1.84 1.05 12.07
CA ASN A 51 -0.91 -0.05 12.36
C ASN A 51 -0.11 -0.39 11.11
N ASP A 52 1.18 -0.70 11.32
CA ASP A 52 2.11 -1.10 10.28
C ASP A 52 2.55 0.02 9.34
N VAL A 53 3.69 -0.19 8.68
CA VAL A 53 4.35 0.83 7.87
C VAL A 53 3.54 1.22 6.64
N ASN A 54 2.96 0.26 5.94
CA ASN A 54 2.20 0.48 4.72
C ASN A 54 0.86 1.21 4.97
N LEU A 55 0.15 0.89 6.05
CA LEU A 55 -1.08 1.59 6.41
C LEU A 55 -0.78 3.03 6.90
N THR A 56 0.32 3.19 7.64
CA THR A 56 0.79 4.50 8.07
C THR A 56 1.15 5.36 6.86
N GLU A 57 1.85 4.80 5.87
CA GLU A 57 2.21 5.52 4.65
C GLU A 57 0.98 5.97 3.85
N MET A 58 -0.10 5.17 3.79
CA MET A 58 -1.38 5.60 3.19
C MET A 58 -1.92 6.88 3.85
N MET A 59 -1.84 6.97 5.19
CA MET A 59 -2.25 8.17 5.92
C MET A 59 -1.34 9.37 5.60
N LEU A 60 -0.02 9.14 5.51
CA LEU A 60 0.96 10.19 5.23
C LEU A 60 0.81 10.77 3.83
N VAL A 61 0.65 9.94 2.79
CA VAL A 61 0.50 10.44 1.41
C VAL A 61 -0.79 11.22 1.21
N LEU A 62 -1.82 10.93 2.00
CA LEU A 62 -3.06 11.71 2.07
C LEU A 62 -2.90 13.02 2.86
N GLY A 63 -1.75 13.24 3.54
CA GLY A 63 -1.49 14.45 4.32
C GLY A 63 -2.25 14.50 5.64
N LEU A 64 -2.50 13.35 6.26
CA LEU A 64 -3.34 13.23 7.46
C LEU A 64 -2.57 13.31 8.77
N THR A 65 -1.29 13.68 8.74
CA THR A 65 -0.40 13.75 9.92
C THR A 65 -1.01 14.57 11.07
N ASP A 66 -1.66 15.70 10.75
CA ASP A 66 -2.29 16.59 11.75
C ASP A 66 -3.50 15.92 12.47
N SER A 67 -4.12 14.93 11.84
CA SER A 67 -5.21 14.13 12.43
C SER A 67 -4.72 12.91 13.19
N MET A 68 -3.42 12.58 13.11
CA MET A 68 -2.83 11.42 13.74
C MET A 68 -2.27 11.75 15.13
N VAL A 69 -2.46 10.85 16.07
CA VAL A 69 -1.85 10.91 17.41
C VAL A 69 -0.73 9.89 17.58
N GLY A 70 -0.50 9.05 16.58
CA GLY A 70 0.58 8.08 16.57
C GLY A 70 0.35 6.92 15.62
N TYR A 71 1.25 5.94 15.68
CA TYR A 71 1.20 4.71 14.92
C TYR A 71 1.67 3.52 15.77
N THR A 72 1.53 2.29 15.27
CA THR A 72 1.97 1.08 15.96
C THR A 72 2.55 0.06 14.99
N GLY A 73 3.33 -0.92 15.51
CA GLY A 73 3.68 -2.13 14.79
C GLY A 73 4.79 -1.99 13.76
N ILE A 74 5.69 -1.02 13.91
CA ILE A 74 6.72 -0.73 12.92
C ILE A 74 8.13 -1.08 13.44
N SER A 75 8.62 -0.41 14.51
CA SER A 75 10.00 -0.54 14.95
C SER A 75 10.35 -1.94 15.46
N GLY A 76 9.42 -2.60 16.13
CA GLY A 76 9.60 -3.97 16.64
C GLY A 76 9.72 -5.05 15.56
N TRP A 77 9.56 -4.69 14.30
CA TRP A 77 9.74 -5.56 13.13
C TRP A 77 10.84 -5.07 12.18
N ASN A 78 11.53 -3.98 12.55
CA ASN A 78 12.57 -3.34 11.75
C ASN A 78 12.13 -3.06 10.29
N LYS A 79 10.97 -2.39 10.15
CA LYS A 79 10.34 -2.09 8.86
C LYS A 79 10.55 -0.65 8.39
N LEU A 80 11.16 0.23 9.20
CA LEU A 80 11.37 1.63 8.86
C LEU A 80 12.56 1.82 7.92
N ASP A 81 12.29 2.31 6.74
CA ASP A 81 13.30 2.96 5.90
C ASP A 81 13.48 4.44 6.27
N GLU A 82 14.37 5.15 5.56
CA GLU A 82 14.69 6.54 5.85
C GLU A 82 13.50 7.47 5.57
N ALA A 83 12.80 7.30 4.46
CA ALA A 83 11.65 8.12 4.07
C ALA A 83 10.49 7.98 5.07
N MET A 84 10.18 6.75 5.50
CA MET A 84 9.18 6.52 6.53
C MET A 84 9.60 7.10 7.87
N ARG A 85 10.88 7.00 8.23
CA ARG A 85 11.41 7.57 9.48
C ARG A 85 11.26 9.08 9.52
N GLU A 86 11.47 9.77 8.39
CA GLU A 86 11.22 11.21 8.26
C GLU A 86 9.71 11.51 8.32
N GLY A 87 8.88 10.74 7.60
CA GLY A 87 7.43 10.93 7.56
C GLY A 87 6.73 10.80 8.92
N VAL A 88 7.25 9.97 9.81
CA VAL A 88 6.69 9.75 11.16
C VAL A 88 7.45 10.46 12.27
N ALA A 89 8.44 11.29 11.96
CA ALA A 89 9.37 11.87 12.94
C ALA A 89 8.67 12.63 14.08
N GLU A 90 7.53 13.25 13.82
CA GLU A 90 6.76 14.02 14.81
C GLU A 90 5.62 13.18 15.47
N LEU A 91 5.43 11.93 15.05
CA LEU A 91 4.40 11.03 15.58
C LEU A 91 5.01 10.03 16.56
N PRO A 92 4.43 9.84 17.74
CA PRO A 92 4.88 8.80 18.65
C PRO A 92 4.50 7.40 18.15
N GLU A 93 5.41 6.44 18.28
CA GLU A 93 5.07 5.03 18.16
C GLU A 93 4.40 4.56 19.47
N LEU A 94 3.09 4.30 19.43
CA LEU A 94 2.30 3.92 20.59
C LEU A 94 2.60 2.49 21.06
N SER A 95 3.05 1.63 20.12
CA SER A 95 3.47 0.26 20.39
C SER A 95 4.43 -0.21 19.29
N GLU A 96 5.58 -0.77 19.66
CA GLU A 96 6.57 -1.29 18.69
C GLU A 96 6.05 -2.48 17.87
N ARG A 97 5.10 -3.22 18.41
CA ARG A 97 4.42 -4.36 17.78
C ARG A 97 2.91 -4.13 17.80
N TYR A 98 2.12 -5.17 17.47
CA TYR A 98 0.66 -5.08 17.54
C TYR A 98 0.22 -4.59 18.91
N PRO A 99 -0.62 -3.55 18.97
CA PRO A 99 -1.03 -2.95 20.23
C PRO A 99 -2.00 -3.84 20.99
N SER A 100 -2.01 -3.69 22.32
CA SER A 100 -3.13 -4.15 23.12
C SER A 100 -4.30 -3.16 23.03
N ARG A 101 -5.48 -3.61 23.42
CA ARG A 101 -6.67 -2.74 23.48
C ARG A 101 -6.46 -1.56 24.43
N GLU A 102 -5.78 -1.78 25.55
CA GLU A 102 -5.47 -0.76 26.55
C GLU A 102 -4.58 0.36 25.98
N VAL A 103 -3.63 0.03 25.11
CA VAL A 103 -2.78 1.02 24.40
C VAL A 103 -3.65 1.93 23.55
N LEU A 104 -4.55 1.36 22.72
CA LEU A 104 -5.40 2.13 21.82
C LEU A 104 -6.41 3.01 22.57
N ILE A 105 -7.03 2.48 23.65
CA ILE A 105 -7.95 3.25 24.49
C ILE A 105 -7.18 4.34 25.25
N GLY A 106 -6.00 4.01 25.79
CA GLY A 106 -5.16 4.97 26.53
C GLY A 106 -4.64 6.13 25.67
N ALA A 107 -4.54 5.94 24.36
CA ALA A 107 -4.21 7.01 23.41
C ALA A 107 -5.41 7.89 23.05
N ASP A 108 -6.61 7.61 23.56
CA ASP A 108 -7.85 8.36 23.36
C ASP A 108 -8.17 8.52 21.85
N LEU A 109 -8.12 7.40 21.13
CA LEU A 109 -8.38 7.37 19.67
C LEU A 109 -9.88 7.54 19.39
N ASP A 110 -10.20 8.22 18.27
CA ASP A 110 -11.52 8.19 17.63
C ASP A 110 -11.51 7.36 16.33
N PHE A 111 -10.32 7.07 15.78
CA PHE A 111 -10.14 6.30 14.55
C PHE A 111 -8.92 5.38 14.62
N TRP A 112 -9.07 4.16 14.13
CA TRP A 112 -8.02 3.16 14.01
C TRP A 112 -8.00 2.55 12.60
N PHE A 113 -6.90 2.75 11.86
CA PHE A 113 -6.67 2.08 10.59
C PHE A 113 -5.77 0.88 10.79
N ALA A 114 -6.33 -0.31 10.60
CA ALA A 114 -5.64 -1.57 10.81
C ALA A 114 -6.21 -2.65 9.86
N GLY A 115 -5.67 -3.85 9.93
CA GLY A 115 -6.18 -4.99 9.16
C GLY A 115 -6.08 -6.28 9.94
N TRP A 116 -6.76 -7.30 9.47
CA TRP A 116 -6.65 -8.66 9.98
C TRP A 116 -5.25 -9.19 9.62
N ASN A 117 -4.46 -9.53 10.64
CA ASN A 117 -3.01 -9.77 10.60
C ASN A 117 -2.15 -8.51 10.30
N TYR A 118 -2.76 -7.30 10.33
CA TYR A 118 -2.12 -5.99 10.33
C TYR A 118 -2.62 -5.17 11.52
N GLY A 119 -2.29 -5.60 12.74
CA GLY A 119 -2.73 -4.99 14.00
C GLY A 119 -3.89 -5.69 14.68
N MET A 120 -4.72 -6.40 13.95
CA MET A 120 -5.84 -7.18 14.46
C MET A 120 -5.66 -8.68 14.17
N ARG A 121 -6.36 -9.53 14.94
CA ARG A 121 -6.44 -10.97 14.69
C ARG A 121 -7.86 -11.48 14.91
N VAL A 122 -8.27 -12.44 14.09
CA VAL A 122 -9.56 -13.12 14.30
C VAL A 122 -9.57 -13.80 15.68
N GLY A 123 -10.57 -13.46 16.49
CA GLY A 123 -10.66 -13.93 17.87
C GLY A 123 -9.73 -13.23 18.87
N GLY A 124 -8.98 -12.20 18.43
CA GLY A 124 -8.12 -11.39 19.30
C GLY A 124 -8.89 -10.35 20.11
N GLU A 125 -8.16 -9.64 20.99
CA GLU A 125 -8.72 -8.59 21.83
C GLU A 125 -8.90 -7.23 21.14
N VAL A 126 -8.16 -6.99 20.04
CA VAL A 126 -8.26 -5.78 19.23
C VAL A 126 -9.06 -6.14 17.97
N THR A 127 -10.32 -5.72 17.96
CA THR A 127 -11.26 -5.89 16.85
C THR A 127 -12.19 -4.68 16.76
N PRO A 128 -12.86 -4.44 15.62
CA PRO A 128 -13.84 -3.37 15.51
C PRO A 128 -14.91 -3.41 16.60
N GLN A 129 -15.40 -4.61 16.91
CA GLN A 129 -16.43 -4.81 17.93
C GLN A 129 -15.91 -4.53 19.35
N ALA A 130 -14.63 -4.84 19.61
CA ALA A 130 -14.03 -4.62 20.94
C ALA A 130 -13.70 -3.15 21.19
N LEU A 131 -13.45 -2.37 20.14
CA LEU A 131 -13.10 -0.94 20.22
C LEU A 131 -14.32 -0.01 20.15
N ALA A 132 -15.41 -0.42 19.49
CA ALA A 132 -16.62 0.39 19.32
C ALA A 132 -17.22 0.94 20.63
N PRO A 133 -17.27 0.19 21.77
CA PRO A 133 -17.78 0.72 23.05
C PRO A 133 -16.98 1.90 23.60
N PHE A 134 -15.76 2.10 23.13
CA PHE A 134 -14.85 3.18 23.53
C PHE A 134 -14.84 4.34 22.54
N GLY A 135 -15.74 4.32 21.54
CA GLY A 135 -15.84 5.39 20.53
C GLY A 135 -14.79 5.33 19.42
N VAL A 136 -14.00 4.25 19.35
CA VAL A 136 -12.98 4.10 18.28
C VAL A 136 -13.60 3.43 17.08
N ALA A 137 -13.72 4.18 15.97
CA ALA A 137 -14.10 3.64 14.67
C ALA A 137 -12.90 2.92 14.03
N VAL A 138 -13.11 1.71 13.50
CA VAL A 138 -12.06 0.92 12.88
C VAL A 138 -12.35 0.77 11.39
N TYR A 139 -11.44 1.29 10.54
CA TYR A 139 -11.38 0.99 9.11
C TYR A 139 -10.40 -0.15 8.87
N GLU A 140 -10.85 -1.16 8.12
CA GLU A 140 -10.10 -2.39 7.89
C GLU A 140 -9.46 -2.38 6.50
N LEU A 141 -8.15 -2.64 6.44
CA LEU A 141 -7.41 -2.83 5.18
C LEU A 141 -8.10 -3.87 4.29
N THR A 142 -8.43 -3.49 3.06
CA THR A 142 -9.25 -4.29 2.15
C THR A 142 -8.64 -5.68 1.83
N GLU A 143 -7.32 -5.78 1.63
CA GLU A 143 -6.66 -7.08 1.42
C GLU A 143 -6.95 -8.06 2.57
N SER A 144 -6.89 -7.56 3.79
CA SER A 144 -7.02 -8.37 4.99
C SER A 144 -8.42 -8.93 5.23
N CYS A 145 -9.43 -8.44 4.51
CA CYS A 145 -10.82 -8.89 4.64
C CYS A 145 -11.02 -10.37 4.33
N ILE A 146 -10.10 -11.01 3.58
CA ILE A 146 -10.14 -12.44 3.29
C ILE A 146 -10.15 -13.31 4.56
N HIS A 147 -9.63 -12.80 5.68
CA HIS A 147 -9.62 -13.52 6.95
C HIS A 147 -10.99 -13.62 7.63
N ILE A 148 -11.97 -12.80 7.21
CA ILE A 148 -13.32 -12.76 7.82
C ILE A 148 -14.46 -12.86 6.81
N MET A 149 -14.18 -12.74 5.51
CA MET A 149 -15.19 -12.86 4.46
C MET A 149 -14.57 -13.46 3.18
N GLU A 150 -15.40 -14.07 2.33
CA GLU A 150 -14.95 -14.60 1.05
C GLU A 150 -14.58 -13.47 0.08
N ARG A 151 -13.45 -13.65 -0.61
CA ARG A 151 -12.99 -12.79 -1.69
C ARG A 151 -12.63 -13.64 -2.90
N LYS A 152 -12.82 -13.13 -4.11
CA LYS A 152 -12.51 -13.85 -5.35
C LYS A 152 -11.07 -13.66 -5.81
N ARG A 153 -10.53 -12.46 -5.58
CA ARG A 153 -9.16 -12.07 -5.95
C ARG A 153 -8.75 -10.84 -5.16
N ILE A 154 -7.46 -10.56 -5.17
CA ILE A 154 -6.87 -9.26 -4.84
C ILE A 154 -6.62 -8.48 -6.15
N ALA A 155 -6.65 -7.16 -6.11
CA ALA A 155 -6.32 -6.27 -7.22
C ALA A 155 -5.66 -5.00 -6.69
N ILE A 156 -4.92 -4.29 -7.55
CA ILE A 156 -4.35 -2.98 -7.20
C ILE A 156 -5.47 -1.98 -6.87
N ASP A 157 -6.62 -2.10 -7.51
CA ASP A 157 -7.81 -1.31 -7.20
C ASP A 157 -8.28 -1.45 -5.74
N ASP A 158 -7.97 -2.53 -5.04
CA ASP A 158 -8.29 -2.68 -3.61
C ASP A 158 -7.52 -1.65 -2.78
N MET A 159 -6.25 -1.40 -3.11
CA MET A 159 -5.45 -0.34 -2.49
C MET A 159 -5.98 1.06 -2.86
N PHE A 160 -6.36 1.28 -4.13
CA PHE A 160 -6.99 2.55 -4.54
C PHE A 160 -8.30 2.81 -3.79
N ASN A 161 -9.10 1.76 -3.54
CA ASN A 161 -10.32 1.88 -2.75
C ASN A 161 -10.04 2.20 -1.28
N ASP A 162 -8.98 1.65 -0.69
CA ASP A 162 -8.55 2.03 0.66
C ASP A 162 -8.15 3.52 0.72
N ILE A 163 -7.38 4.01 -0.26
CA ILE A 163 -7.00 5.43 -0.37
C ILE A 163 -8.25 6.33 -0.53
N ARG A 164 -9.23 5.95 -1.39
CA ARG A 164 -10.49 6.70 -1.54
C ARG A 164 -11.32 6.72 -0.28
N ASN A 165 -11.46 5.58 0.38
CA ASN A 165 -12.24 5.48 1.62
C ASN A 165 -11.61 6.31 2.74
N LEU A 166 -10.30 6.24 2.91
CA LEU A 166 -9.58 7.10 3.87
C LEU A 166 -9.78 8.59 3.52
N ALA A 167 -9.65 8.94 2.24
CA ALA A 167 -9.84 10.32 1.81
C ALA A 167 -11.25 10.84 2.09
N ALA A 168 -12.29 10.05 1.81
CA ALA A 168 -13.67 10.38 2.12
C ALA A 168 -13.90 10.54 3.63
N ILE A 169 -13.35 9.63 4.45
CA ILE A 169 -13.42 9.70 5.92
C ILE A 169 -12.81 11.01 6.46
N PHE A 170 -11.70 11.47 5.87
CA PHE A 170 -10.97 12.67 6.33
C PHE A 170 -11.27 13.94 5.51
N GLY A 171 -12.10 13.86 4.46
CA GLY A 171 -12.51 15.01 3.63
C GLY A 171 -11.39 15.53 2.71
N VAL A 172 -10.52 14.65 2.21
CA VAL A 172 -9.36 14.98 1.35
C VAL A 172 -9.43 14.33 -0.04
N ASP A 173 -10.63 14.10 -0.58
CA ASP A 173 -10.92 13.35 -1.81
C ASP A 173 -10.12 13.83 -3.02
N ALA A 174 -9.99 15.15 -3.19
CA ALA A 174 -9.25 15.74 -4.30
C ALA A 174 -7.77 15.29 -4.31
N ARG A 175 -7.16 15.10 -3.13
CA ARG A 175 -5.79 14.60 -3.01
C ARG A 175 -5.69 13.13 -3.40
N ALA A 176 -6.64 12.32 -2.96
CA ALA A 176 -6.69 10.90 -3.32
C ALA A 176 -6.84 10.70 -4.83
N GLU A 177 -7.78 11.42 -5.47
CA GLU A 177 -7.99 11.29 -6.91
C GLU A 177 -6.78 11.76 -7.72
N ALA A 178 -6.06 12.80 -7.28
CA ALA A 178 -4.82 13.22 -7.91
C ALA A 178 -3.74 12.11 -7.84
N LEU A 179 -3.50 11.54 -6.64
CA LEU A 179 -2.54 10.45 -6.44
C LEU A 179 -2.90 9.22 -7.28
N ILE A 180 -4.18 8.81 -7.24
CA ILE A 180 -4.65 7.63 -8.00
C ILE A 180 -4.54 7.87 -9.50
N GLY A 181 -4.82 9.10 -9.97
CA GLY A 181 -4.66 9.46 -11.38
C GLY A 181 -3.22 9.32 -11.87
N ASP A 182 -2.24 9.77 -11.08
CA ASP A 182 -0.81 9.63 -11.38
C ASP A 182 -0.39 8.15 -11.39
N TRP A 183 -0.79 7.38 -10.36
CA TRP A 183 -0.50 5.94 -10.27
C TRP A 183 -1.13 5.12 -11.41
N GLN A 184 -2.37 5.44 -11.79
CA GLN A 184 -3.04 4.79 -12.90
C GLN A 184 -2.33 5.07 -14.23
N SER A 185 -1.87 6.30 -14.44
CA SER A 185 -1.11 6.69 -15.63
C SER A 185 0.22 5.94 -15.71
N GLU A 186 0.89 5.73 -14.58
CA GLU A 186 2.11 4.93 -14.50
C GLU A 186 1.84 3.45 -14.81
N LEU A 187 0.79 2.86 -14.22
CA LEU A 187 0.38 1.47 -14.52
C LEU A 187 0.02 1.28 -16.00
N ASP A 188 -0.67 2.23 -16.61
CA ASP A 188 -1.03 2.19 -18.03
C ASP A 188 0.22 2.26 -18.91
N ALA A 189 1.21 3.07 -18.54
CA ALA A 189 2.49 3.16 -19.25
C ALA A 189 3.28 1.83 -19.14
N ILE A 190 3.38 1.24 -17.95
CA ILE A 190 3.99 -0.09 -17.75
C ILE A 190 3.30 -1.14 -18.60
N ALA A 191 1.97 -1.18 -18.59
CA ALA A 191 1.17 -2.16 -19.33
C ALA A 191 1.35 -2.07 -20.86
N GLN A 192 1.78 -0.92 -21.40
CA GLN A 192 2.05 -0.73 -22.83
C GLN A 192 3.42 -1.29 -23.24
N GLU A 193 4.39 -1.28 -22.34
CA GLU A 193 5.78 -1.68 -22.60
C GLU A 193 6.05 -3.17 -22.32
N ILE A 194 5.24 -3.82 -21.47
CA ILE A 194 5.46 -5.23 -21.17
C ILE A 194 5.16 -6.13 -22.37
N THR A 195 6.07 -7.04 -22.62
CA THR A 195 5.94 -8.00 -23.74
C THR A 195 4.81 -9.00 -23.46
N ARG A 196 3.86 -9.12 -24.38
CA ARG A 196 2.81 -10.12 -24.30
C ARG A 196 3.36 -11.49 -24.72
N GLY A 197 3.57 -12.35 -23.75
CA GLY A 197 4.08 -13.71 -23.94
C GLY A 197 3.53 -14.63 -22.87
N GLU A 198 4.16 -15.78 -22.69
CA GLU A 198 3.88 -16.65 -21.56
C GLU A 198 4.37 -15.94 -20.26
N PRO A 199 3.53 -15.74 -19.25
CA PRO A 199 3.92 -15.09 -18.01
C PRO A 199 5.07 -15.83 -17.32
N LEU A 200 6.07 -15.10 -16.82
CA LEU A 200 7.15 -15.68 -16.03
C LEU A 200 6.60 -16.26 -14.74
N ARG A 201 7.09 -17.47 -14.38
CA ARG A 201 6.79 -18.11 -13.10
C ARG A 201 7.56 -17.41 -11.99
N VAL A 202 6.84 -16.83 -11.03
CA VAL A 202 7.42 -16.02 -9.95
C VAL A 202 7.06 -16.62 -8.59
N PHE A 203 8.04 -16.72 -7.71
CA PHE A 203 7.84 -17.09 -6.31
C PHE A 203 8.12 -15.89 -5.41
N VAL A 204 7.32 -15.72 -4.36
CA VAL A 204 7.57 -14.70 -3.33
C VAL A 204 8.15 -15.39 -2.10
N TYR A 205 9.36 -15.04 -1.71
CA TYR A 205 10.00 -15.55 -0.50
C TYR A 205 10.14 -14.45 0.54
N ASP A 206 9.28 -14.51 1.55
CA ASP A 206 9.30 -13.59 2.66
C ASP A 206 10.31 -14.05 3.74
N SER A 207 10.12 -15.25 4.29
CA SER A 207 10.92 -15.77 5.39
C SER A 207 10.73 -17.28 5.57
N GLY A 208 11.50 -17.88 6.47
CA GLY A 208 11.34 -19.27 6.90
C GLY A 208 12.15 -20.27 6.06
N GLU A 209 13.17 -20.88 6.67
CA GLU A 209 14.06 -21.82 6.00
C GLU A 209 13.43 -23.22 5.83
N ASP A 210 12.77 -23.73 6.87
CA ASP A 210 12.14 -25.06 6.84
C ASP A 210 10.82 -25.05 6.03
N THR A 211 10.02 -24.00 6.23
CA THR A 211 8.73 -23.78 5.57
C THR A 211 8.62 -22.32 5.15
N PRO A 212 8.76 -22.02 3.85
CA PRO A 212 8.77 -20.65 3.39
C PRO A 212 7.40 -19.97 3.63
N PHE A 213 7.45 -18.73 4.13
CA PHE A 213 6.31 -17.85 4.18
C PHE A 213 6.22 -17.10 2.85
N THR A 214 5.06 -17.10 2.23
CA THR A 214 4.85 -16.65 0.84
C THR A 214 3.49 -16.01 0.64
N ALA A 215 3.34 -15.33 -0.48
CA ALA A 215 2.10 -14.74 -0.94
C ALA A 215 1.23 -15.76 -1.67
N GLY A 216 0.02 -16.00 -1.19
CA GLY A 216 -1.02 -16.76 -1.89
C GLY A 216 -1.87 -15.87 -2.83
N ARG A 217 -2.99 -16.42 -3.31
CA ARG A 217 -3.91 -15.76 -4.26
C ARG A 217 -4.38 -14.36 -3.85
N TYR A 218 -4.57 -14.15 -2.55
CA TYR A 218 -5.19 -12.94 -2.01
C TYR A 218 -4.19 -11.97 -1.35
N ALA A 219 -2.88 -12.20 -1.53
CA ALA A 219 -1.85 -11.26 -1.11
C ALA A 219 -1.50 -10.26 -2.22
N MET A 220 -1.23 -9.02 -1.88
CA MET A 220 -0.90 -7.94 -2.83
C MET A 220 0.20 -8.30 -3.83
N PRO A 221 1.29 -8.99 -3.48
CA PRO A 221 2.32 -9.38 -4.46
C PRO A 221 1.76 -10.20 -5.63
N THR A 222 0.69 -10.97 -5.45
CA THR A 222 0.07 -11.71 -6.56
C THR A 222 -0.52 -10.75 -7.60
N ALA A 223 -1.23 -9.71 -7.17
CA ALA A 223 -1.74 -8.67 -8.08
C ALA A 223 -0.61 -7.85 -8.73
N MET A 224 0.46 -7.55 -7.99
CA MET A 224 1.62 -6.83 -8.51
C MET A 224 2.37 -7.64 -9.58
N ILE A 225 2.59 -8.93 -9.35
CA ILE A 225 3.21 -9.85 -10.30
C ILE A 225 2.38 -9.93 -11.58
N GLU A 226 1.04 -10.05 -11.47
CA GLU A 226 0.14 -10.04 -12.63
C GLU A 226 0.23 -8.72 -13.41
N ALA A 227 0.23 -7.57 -12.72
CA ALA A 227 0.35 -6.25 -13.33
C ALA A 227 1.69 -6.06 -14.05
N ALA A 228 2.77 -6.68 -13.54
CA ALA A 228 4.09 -6.70 -14.16
C ALA A 228 4.27 -7.76 -15.26
N GLY A 229 3.22 -8.52 -15.63
CA GLY A 229 3.26 -9.55 -16.69
C GLY A 229 3.83 -10.89 -16.28
N GLY A 230 3.94 -11.16 -14.96
CA GLY A 230 4.31 -12.46 -14.40
C GLY A 230 3.11 -13.25 -13.89
N ARG A 231 3.38 -14.43 -13.32
CA ARG A 231 2.42 -15.27 -12.63
C ARG A 231 3.01 -15.77 -11.32
N ASN A 232 2.33 -15.54 -10.21
CA ASN A 232 2.71 -16.15 -8.94
C ASN A 232 2.47 -17.65 -8.99
N ILE A 233 3.51 -18.46 -8.73
CA ILE A 233 3.38 -19.93 -8.75
C ILE A 233 2.50 -20.46 -7.60
N MET A 234 2.14 -19.61 -6.62
CA MET A 234 1.24 -19.93 -5.51
C MET A 234 -0.16 -19.28 -5.68
N ASP A 235 -0.55 -18.90 -6.89
CA ASP A 235 -1.86 -18.30 -7.21
C ASP A 235 -3.07 -19.24 -7.02
N ASP A 236 -2.83 -20.52 -6.83
CA ASP A 236 -3.84 -21.53 -6.48
C ASP A 236 -4.04 -21.72 -4.97
N VAL A 237 -3.18 -21.12 -4.14
CA VAL A 237 -3.30 -21.17 -2.68
C VAL A 237 -4.28 -20.09 -2.22
N GLU A 238 -5.50 -20.51 -1.83
CA GLU A 238 -6.64 -19.64 -1.53
C GLU A 238 -6.53 -18.95 -0.16
N THR A 239 -5.47 -18.18 0.03
CA THR A 239 -5.26 -17.35 1.22
C THR A 239 -4.45 -16.10 0.86
N SER A 240 -4.26 -15.18 1.82
CA SER A 240 -3.29 -14.08 1.70
C SER A 240 -1.86 -14.61 1.96
N TRP A 241 -1.19 -14.18 2.99
CA TRP A 241 0.13 -14.67 3.35
C TRP A 241 0.06 -15.99 4.12
N THR A 242 0.90 -16.98 3.75
CA THR A 242 0.88 -18.31 4.35
C THR A 242 2.22 -19.02 4.27
N ARG A 243 2.35 -20.12 5.04
CA ARG A 243 3.47 -21.06 4.92
C ARG A 243 3.10 -22.19 3.97
N VAL A 244 4.06 -22.55 3.12
CA VAL A 244 3.97 -23.68 2.21
C VAL A 244 5.17 -24.61 2.41
N ALA A 245 5.14 -25.81 1.82
CA ALA A 245 6.32 -26.66 1.75
C ALA A 245 7.25 -26.25 0.58
N TRP A 246 8.54 -26.59 0.62
CA TRP A 246 9.47 -26.30 -0.47
C TRP A 246 9.23 -27.19 -1.70
N GLU A 247 8.72 -28.42 -1.53
CA GLU A 247 8.52 -29.36 -2.61
C GLU A 247 7.65 -28.79 -3.76
N PRO A 248 6.46 -28.20 -3.51
CA PRO A 248 5.69 -27.55 -4.57
C PRO A 248 6.42 -26.35 -5.20
N VAL A 249 7.27 -25.62 -4.47
CA VAL A 249 8.05 -24.51 -5.03
C VAL A 249 9.06 -25.04 -6.04
N VAL A 250 9.83 -26.08 -5.66
CA VAL A 250 10.82 -26.72 -6.53
C VAL A 250 10.14 -27.37 -7.75
N GLU A 251 9.01 -28.06 -7.56
CA GLU A 251 8.27 -28.69 -8.66
C GLU A 251 7.78 -27.67 -9.69
N ARG A 252 7.33 -26.49 -9.24
CA ARG A 252 6.83 -25.40 -10.09
C ARG A 252 7.95 -24.59 -10.73
N ASP A 253 9.17 -24.75 -10.26
CA ASP A 253 10.42 -24.22 -10.80
C ASP A 253 10.33 -22.74 -11.19
N PRO A 254 10.32 -21.80 -10.22
CA PRO A 254 10.18 -20.38 -10.51
C PRO A 254 11.37 -19.84 -11.33
N GLN A 255 11.05 -18.95 -12.26
CA GLN A 255 12.04 -18.26 -13.10
C GLN A 255 12.56 -16.97 -12.47
N VAL A 256 11.82 -16.43 -11.49
CA VAL A 256 12.19 -15.26 -10.68
C VAL A 256 11.76 -15.51 -9.25
N ILE A 257 12.58 -15.11 -8.29
CA ILE A 257 12.22 -15.10 -6.86
C ILE A 257 12.22 -13.66 -6.36
N ILE A 258 11.08 -13.21 -5.86
CA ILE A 258 10.97 -11.94 -5.13
C ILE A 258 11.35 -12.20 -3.68
N ILE A 259 12.34 -11.46 -3.18
CA ILE A 259 12.79 -11.49 -1.78
C ILE A 259 12.17 -10.32 -1.04
N VAL A 260 11.37 -10.57 -0.02
CA VAL A 260 10.82 -9.51 0.84
C VAL A 260 11.86 -9.17 1.91
N ASN A 261 12.34 -7.93 1.89
CA ASN A 261 13.40 -7.44 2.76
C ASN A 261 12.84 -6.72 3.97
N TYR A 262 13.01 -7.29 5.17
CA TYR A 262 12.71 -6.67 6.46
C TYR A 262 13.21 -7.56 7.61
N GLY A 263 13.16 -7.04 8.83
CA GLY A 263 13.50 -7.78 10.03
C GLY A 263 15.02 -7.89 10.26
N GLU A 264 15.44 -8.98 10.91
CA GLU A 264 16.85 -9.23 11.24
C GLU A 264 17.59 -9.99 10.15
N VAL A 265 16.87 -10.79 9.35
CA VAL A 265 17.46 -11.59 8.26
C VAL A 265 17.41 -10.78 6.98
N THR A 266 18.58 -10.40 6.48
CA THR A 266 18.71 -9.53 5.29
C THR A 266 18.34 -10.27 3.99
N ALA A 267 18.09 -9.51 2.93
CA ALA A 267 17.84 -10.08 1.61
C ALA A 267 19.01 -10.93 1.12
N GLU A 268 20.26 -10.49 1.39
CA GLU A 268 21.48 -11.22 1.03
C GLU A 268 21.57 -12.57 1.75
N GLU A 269 21.22 -12.63 3.03
CA GLU A 269 21.18 -13.88 3.80
C GLU A 269 20.11 -14.83 3.28
N LYS A 270 18.91 -14.32 2.93
CA LYS A 270 17.86 -15.10 2.30
C LYS A 270 18.29 -15.68 0.94
N ILE A 271 18.96 -14.89 0.11
CA ILE A 271 19.51 -15.33 -1.18
C ILE A 271 20.63 -16.37 -0.95
N ALA A 272 21.52 -16.13 0.02
CA ALA A 272 22.58 -17.07 0.35
C ALA A 272 22.04 -18.42 0.83
N PHE A 273 20.97 -18.42 1.61
CA PHE A 273 20.25 -19.64 2.00
C PHE A 273 19.73 -20.42 0.78
N LEU A 274 19.05 -19.73 -0.17
CA LEU A 274 18.53 -20.39 -1.39
C LEU A 274 19.63 -21.01 -2.23
N ARG A 275 20.76 -20.31 -2.40
CA ARG A 275 21.94 -20.79 -3.13
C ARG A 275 22.66 -21.93 -2.42
N GLY A 276 22.70 -21.89 -1.09
CA GLY A 276 23.41 -22.86 -0.25
C GLY A 276 22.63 -24.15 0.03
N ASN A 277 21.33 -24.18 -0.21
CA ASN A 277 20.49 -25.34 0.02
C ASN A 277 20.46 -26.25 -1.21
N PRO A 278 21.02 -27.50 -1.16
CA PRO A 278 21.08 -28.39 -2.33
C PRO A 278 19.71 -28.71 -2.94
N GLY A 279 18.65 -28.69 -2.13
CA GLY A 279 17.27 -28.93 -2.61
C GLY A 279 16.66 -27.77 -3.37
N LEU A 280 17.23 -26.56 -3.27
CA LEU A 280 16.70 -25.32 -3.86
C LEU A 280 17.64 -24.75 -4.92
N ALA A 281 18.93 -25.10 -4.88
CA ALA A 281 19.97 -24.50 -5.71
C ALA A 281 19.80 -24.79 -7.21
N GLU A 282 19.02 -25.80 -7.58
CA GLU A 282 18.79 -26.18 -8.98
C GLU A 282 17.56 -25.48 -9.61
N MET A 283 16.77 -24.72 -8.85
CA MET A 283 15.65 -23.93 -9.40
C MET A 283 16.17 -22.90 -10.43
N ASP A 284 15.42 -22.71 -11.52
CA ASP A 284 15.79 -21.81 -12.62
C ASP A 284 16.19 -20.39 -12.12
N ALA A 285 15.41 -19.81 -11.22
CA ALA A 285 15.71 -18.50 -10.64
C ALA A 285 17.05 -18.47 -9.87
N VAL A 286 17.40 -19.54 -9.16
CA VAL A 286 18.64 -19.62 -8.37
C VAL A 286 19.86 -19.83 -9.28
N VAL A 287 19.75 -20.71 -10.28
CA VAL A 287 20.81 -20.99 -11.25
C VAL A 287 21.15 -19.75 -12.09
N ASN A 288 20.14 -18.98 -12.48
CA ASN A 288 20.29 -17.79 -13.32
C ASN A 288 20.40 -16.48 -12.54
N ASP A 289 20.48 -16.54 -11.21
CA ASP A 289 20.61 -15.37 -10.33
C ASP A 289 19.50 -14.34 -10.51
N ARG A 290 18.24 -14.80 -10.71
CA ARG A 290 17.08 -13.95 -10.98
C ARG A 290 16.31 -13.68 -9.69
N PHE A 291 16.87 -12.80 -8.88
CA PHE A 291 16.25 -12.30 -7.64
C PHE A 291 15.83 -10.84 -7.81
N VAL A 292 14.66 -10.49 -7.28
CA VAL A 292 14.20 -9.11 -7.14
C VAL A 292 13.95 -8.85 -5.66
N VAL A 293 14.63 -7.88 -5.10
CA VAL A 293 14.45 -7.50 -3.70
C VAL A 293 13.39 -6.40 -3.62
N LEU A 294 12.36 -6.60 -2.82
CA LEU A 294 11.38 -5.59 -2.46
C LEU A 294 11.39 -5.39 -0.96
N ASP A 295 11.38 -4.16 -0.50
CA ASP A 295 11.18 -3.88 0.91
C ASP A 295 9.78 -4.28 1.35
N TYR A 296 9.60 -4.54 2.65
CA TYR A 296 8.30 -4.96 3.19
C TYR A 296 7.15 -4.04 2.78
N VAL A 297 7.37 -2.73 2.84
CA VAL A 297 6.38 -1.72 2.47
C VAL A 297 6.03 -1.72 0.98
N GLU A 298 6.93 -2.19 0.13
CA GLU A 298 6.71 -2.36 -1.31
C GLU A 298 5.91 -3.64 -1.62
N ALA A 299 6.06 -4.69 -0.78
CA ALA A 299 5.42 -5.99 -0.95
C ALA A 299 4.06 -6.10 -0.25
N THR A 300 3.65 -5.12 0.55
CA THR A 300 2.36 -5.07 1.26
C THR A 300 1.46 -3.99 0.66
N PRO A 301 0.11 -4.07 0.82
CA PRO A 301 -0.78 -3.07 0.22
C PRO A 301 -0.42 -1.65 0.63
N GLY A 302 -0.05 -0.82 -0.34
CA GLY A 302 0.37 0.55 -0.06
C GLY A 302 0.77 1.34 -1.31
N PRO A 303 1.06 2.64 -1.16
CA PRO A 303 1.41 3.53 -2.27
C PRO A 303 2.62 3.07 -3.08
N ARG A 304 3.58 2.38 -2.45
CA ARG A 304 4.82 1.91 -3.11
C ARG A 304 4.60 0.71 -4.03
N ASN A 305 3.42 0.09 -4.02
CA ASN A 305 3.13 -1.00 -4.94
C ASN A 305 3.31 -0.60 -6.40
N ILE A 306 3.07 0.67 -6.76
CA ILE A 306 3.18 1.14 -8.15
C ILE A 306 4.65 1.14 -8.60
N ALA A 307 5.54 1.73 -7.80
CA ALA A 307 6.99 1.69 -8.08
C ALA A 307 7.54 0.25 -8.08
N ALA A 308 7.05 -0.58 -7.16
CA ALA A 308 7.43 -2.00 -7.11
C ALA A 308 6.97 -2.77 -8.37
N ILE A 309 5.76 -2.49 -8.90
CA ILE A 309 5.30 -3.07 -10.18
C ILE A 309 6.22 -2.67 -11.33
N ARG A 310 6.69 -1.42 -11.37
CA ARG A 310 7.69 -0.98 -12.35
C ARG A 310 8.98 -1.78 -12.23
N THR A 311 9.55 -1.88 -11.02
CA THR A 311 10.76 -2.69 -10.74
C THR A 311 10.59 -4.14 -11.18
N LEU A 312 9.43 -4.74 -10.91
CA LEU A 312 9.12 -6.10 -11.34
C LEU A 312 9.03 -6.21 -12.86
N ALA A 313 8.37 -5.27 -13.53
CA ALA A 313 8.24 -5.26 -14.99
C ALA A 313 9.60 -5.12 -15.68
N GLU A 314 10.47 -4.23 -15.17
CA GLU A 314 11.85 -4.09 -15.64
C GLU A 314 12.64 -5.40 -15.50
N ALA A 315 12.55 -6.04 -14.33
CA ALA A 315 13.24 -7.30 -14.06
C ALA A 315 12.70 -8.47 -14.88
N PHE A 316 11.39 -8.51 -15.16
CA PHE A 316 10.74 -9.58 -15.90
C PHE A 316 11.02 -9.51 -17.40
N HIS A 317 11.04 -8.31 -17.96
CA HIS A 317 11.09 -8.08 -19.41
C HIS A 317 12.44 -7.55 -19.89
N GLY A 318 13.39 -7.19 -19.00
CA GLY A 318 14.70 -6.63 -19.36
C GLY A 318 14.56 -5.25 -20.03
N ILE A 319 13.58 -4.45 -19.62
CA ILE A 319 13.28 -3.12 -20.13
C ILE A 319 13.69 -2.06 -19.11
N ASP A 320 13.85 -0.82 -19.56
CA ASP A 320 14.10 0.36 -18.72
C ASP A 320 12.88 1.29 -18.83
N LEU A 321 12.15 1.46 -17.74
CA LEU A 321 10.94 2.28 -17.68
C LEU A 321 11.18 3.67 -17.05
N ALA A 322 12.38 3.97 -16.59
CA ALA A 322 12.69 5.25 -15.91
C ALA A 322 12.42 6.46 -16.83
N ALA A 323 12.67 6.35 -18.13
CA ALA A 323 12.45 7.42 -19.11
C ALA A 323 10.96 7.67 -19.43
N ILE A 324 10.08 6.71 -19.15
CA ILE A 324 8.67 6.73 -19.57
C ILE A 324 7.78 7.22 -18.43
N THR A 325 8.11 6.90 -17.20
CA THR A 325 7.29 7.19 -16.02
C THR A 325 7.56 8.58 -15.41
N GLY A 326 8.49 9.35 -15.96
CA GLY A 326 8.81 10.71 -15.48
C GLY A 326 9.36 10.73 -14.05
N ALA A 327 9.87 9.61 -13.55
CA ALA A 327 10.59 9.56 -12.29
C ALA A 327 11.91 10.34 -12.48
N ALA A 328 11.83 11.67 -12.25
CA ALA A 328 13.02 12.50 -12.06
C ALA A 328 13.65 12.14 -10.71
N GLU A 329 14.98 11.99 -10.71
CA GLU A 329 15.83 11.79 -9.55
C GLU A 329 15.57 12.77 -8.41
#